data_0bd3a2227488a240f82b1f477f694728
#
_entry.id   0bd3a2227488a240f82b1f477f694728
#
_cell.length_a   1.000
_cell.length_b   1.000
_cell.length_c   1.000
_cell.angle_alpha   90.00
_cell.angle_beta   90.00
_cell.angle_gamma   90.00
#
_symmetry.space_group_name_H-M   'P 1'
#
loop_
_entity.id
_entity.type
_entity.pdbx_description
1 polymer ?
#
loop_
_entity_poly.entity_id
_entity_poly.type
_entity_poly.pdbx_seq_one_letter_code
_entity_poly.pdbx_strand_id
1 'polypeptide(L)'
;MEIKATDYHQNNGIYSFTIQDKTINGITGINQLDIEEIVLLKHKYKGSITINNQELKKEDINQYKQLISVIKEQIDKRYYSYKVYECMYEELKRKKIDIKDPKKKIIDSLTAVDLDISYLNRNIRDLSSSEKKLIQLSLAFLFNPELIIIEEFINKFDLKTEKYIMLLLERLIENYGKTIIVISNNTDFLYQYTSHTIITKNQEVLVEGKTSEVLQRVDFLKRNGIKIPEKVEWTYIAKKEKQVKIDYHKDIRDMIKDIYKHV
;
A
#
# COMPACT_ATOMS: atom_id res chain seq x y z
N MET A 1 -2.26 13.14 1.75
CA MET A 1 -1.39 13.75 0.71
C MET A 1 -1.79 13.21 -0.65
N GLU A 2 -2.40 14.04 -1.50
CA GLU A 2 -2.66 13.71 -2.91
C GLU A 2 -1.38 13.89 -3.73
N ILE A 3 -1.11 12.98 -4.66
CA ILE A 3 -0.01 13.09 -5.62
C ILE A 3 -0.55 12.88 -7.01
N LYS A 4 -0.26 13.80 -7.93
CA LYS A 4 -0.61 13.65 -9.33
C LYS A 4 0.65 13.78 -10.19
N ALA A 5 0.94 12.75 -10.95
CA ALA A 5 1.95 12.77 -12.00
C ALA A 5 1.26 13.04 -13.35
N THR A 6 1.82 13.92 -14.14
CA THR A 6 1.31 14.23 -15.47
C THR A 6 2.45 14.21 -16.48
N ASP A 7 2.29 13.41 -17.53
CA ASP A 7 3.27 13.19 -18.59
C ASP A 7 4.69 12.98 -18.04
N TYR A 8 4.77 12.17 -16.96
CA TYR A 8 6.03 11.86 -16.31
C TYR A 8 6.81 10.84 -17.12
N HIS A 9 7.94 11.26 -17.66
CA HIS A 9 8.82 10.40 -18.45
C HIS A 9 9.84 9.73 -17.55
N GLN A 10 9.84 8.40 -17.51
CA GLN A 10 10.82 7.57 -16.82
C GLN A 10 11.23 6.41 -17.71
N ASN A 11 12.54 6.20 -17.90
CA ASN A 11 13.07 5.21 -18.81
C ASN A 11 12.50 5.44 -20.23
N ASN A 12 11.74 4.49 -20.77
CA ASN A 12 11.04 4.61 -22.06
C ASN A 12 9.53 4.80 -21.90
N GLY A 13 9.05 4.99 -20.67
CA GLY A 13 7.62 5.09 -20.34
C GLY A 13 7.15 6.51 -20.11
N ILE A 14 5.85 6.70 -20.30
CA ILE A 14 5.14 7.95 -19.98
C ILE A 14 4.00 7.59 -19.02
N TYR A 15 3.99 8.22 -17.86
CA TYR A 15 3.04 7.92 -16.80
C TYR A 15 2.20 9.14 -16.45
N SER A 16 0.90 8.97 -16.44
CA SER A 16 -0.04 9.93 -15.84
C SER A 16 -0.95 9.18 -14.89
N PHE A 17 -0.95 9.56 -13.61
CA PHE A 17 -1.75 8.91 -12.57
C PHE A 17 -1.99 9.83 -11.38
N THR A 18 -2.97 9.44 -10.55
CA THR A 18 -3.30 10.13 -9.32
C THR A 18 -3.29 9.17 -8.13
N ILE A 19 -2.55 9.49 -7.07
CA ILE A 19 -2.68 8.88 -5.75
C ILE A 19 -3.69 9.72 -4.96
N GLN A 20 -4.80 9.12 -4.62
CA GLN A 20 -5.88 9.81 -3.88
C GLN A 20 -5.52 9.98 -2.40
N ASP A 21 -5.80 11.18 -1.88
CA ASP A 21 -5.56 11.54 -0.48
C ASP A 21 -6.42 10.71 0.49
N LYS A 22 -5.86 10.44 1.68
CA LYS A 22 -6.56 9.81 2.82
C LYS A 22 -7.32 8.53 2.45
N THR A 23 -6.75 7.73 1.58
CA THR A 23 -7.31 6.44 1.15
C THR A 23 -6.22 5.39 1.02
N ILE A 24 -6.64 4.13 0.79
CA ILE A 24 -5.76 3.05 0.35
C ILE A 24 -5.84 2.98 -1.18
N ASN A 25 -4.73 3.30 -1.84
CA ASN A 25 -4.56 3.19 -3.27
C ASN A 25 -3.89 1.85 -3.59
N GLY A 26 -4.44 1.07 -4.52
CA GLY A 26 -3.87 -0.18 -5.01
C GLY A 26 -3.09 0.03 -6.30
N ILE A 27 -1.95 -0.62 -6.44
CA ILE A 27 -1.19 -0.66 -7.69
C ILE A 27 -0.93 -2.11 -8.04
N THR A 28 -1.24 -2.48 -9.29
CA THR A 28 -1.04 -3.84 -9.79
C THR A 28 -0.65 -3.84 -11.27
N GLY A 29 -0.24 -4.99 -11.77
CA GLY A 29 0.12 -5.18 -13.16
C GLY A 29 1.60 -5.44 -13.39
N ILE A 30 2.05 -5.27 -14.62
CA ILE A 30 3.44 -5.42 -15.02
C ILE A 30 4.14 -4.06 -14.87
N ASN A 31 5.37 -4.02 -14.35
CA ASN A 31 6.11 -2.79 -14.04
C ASN A 31 5.43 -1.90 -12.96
N GLN A 32 4.69 -2.52 -12.05
CA GLN A 32 3.99 -1.80 -10.97
C GLN A 32 4.94 -1.00 -10.05
N LEU A 33 6.19 -1.41 -9.91
CA LEU A 33 7.21 -0.70 -9.11
C LEU A 33 7.63 0.64 -9.73
N ASP A 34 7.40 0.87 -11.02
CA ASP A 34 7.70 2.15 -11.66
C ASP A 34 6.94 3.29 -10.97
N ILE A 35 5.70 3.06 -10.53
CA ILE A 35 4.92 4.04 -9.77
C ILE A 35 5.58 4.40 -8.44
N GLU A 36 6.13 3.41 -7.71
CA GLU A 36 6.89 3.67 -6.48
C GLU A 36 8.11 4.54 -6.77
N GLU A 37 8.85 4.21 -7.82
CA GLU A 37 10.05 4.96 -8.21
C GLU A 37 9.73 6.41 -8.59
N ILE A 38 8.60 6.63 -9.29
CA ILE A 38 8.09 7.96 -9.62
C ILE A 38 7.70 8.71 -8.35
N VAL A 39 6.92 8.10 -7.46
CA VAL A 39 6.50 8.71 -6.21
C VAL A 39 7.71 9.04 -5.32
N LEU A 40 8.73 8.19 -5.29
CA LEU A 40 9.97 8.42 -4.54
C LEU A 40 10.96 9.34 -5.28
N LEU A 41 10.67 9.74 -6.50
CA LEU A 41 11.58 10.55 -7.33
C LEU A 41 12.99 9.95 -7.39
N LYS A 42 13.07 8.65 -7.68
CA LYS A 42 14.34 7.92 -7.73
C LYS A 42 15.21 8.35 -8.92
N HIS A 43 14.59 8.80 -10.00
CA HIS A 43 15.25 9.15 -11.27
C HIS A 43 15.00 10.62 -11.65
N LYS A 44 15.84 11.12 -12.56
CA LYS A 44 15.57 12.40 -13.25
C LYS A 44 14.37 12.20 -14.19
N TYR A 45 13.49 13.17 -14.25
CA TYR A 45 12.26 13.08 -15.04
C TYR A 45 12.00 14.34 -15.87
N LYS A 46 11.12 14.18 -16.86
CA LYS A 46 10.41 15.27 -17.54
C LYS A 46 8.92 15.10 -17.24
N GLY A 47 8.14 16.14 -17.36
CA GLY A 47 6.74 16.18 -16.94
C GLY A 47 6.58 16.90 -15.61
N SER A 48 5.43 16.75 -14.97
CA SER A 48 5.14 17.44 -13.71
C SER A 48 4.65 16.49 -12.63
N ILE A 49 4.95 16.83 -11.37
CA ILE A 49 4.34 16.23 -10.19
C ILE A 49 3.71 17.36 -9.36
N THR A 50 2.46 17.18 -9.01
CA THR A 50 1.79 18.05 -8.04
C THR A 50 1.48 17.30 -6.75
N ILE A 51 1.58 18.00 -5.62
CA ILE A 51 1.24 17.51 -4.30
C ILE A 51 0.19 18.44 -3.72
N ASN A 52 -0.98 17.90 -3.38
CA ASN A 52 -2.12 18.68 -2.91
C ASN A 52 -2.41 19.88 -3.85
N ASN A 53 -2.40 19.64 -5.17
CA ASN A 53 -2.60 20.64 -6.24
C ASN A 53 -1.50 21.72 -6.37
N GLN A 54 -0.35 21.57 -5.71
CA GLN A 54 0.80 22.46 -5.86
C GLN A 54 1.94 21.73 -6.57
N GLU A 55 2.54 22.36 -7.58
CA GLU A 55 3.67 21.79 -8.31
C GLU A 55 4.88 21.61 -7.39
N LEU A 56 5.45 20.40 -7.38
CA LEU A 56 6.62 20.07 -6.59
C LEU A 56 7.87 20.71 -7.21
N LYS A 57 8.43 21.71 -6.53
CA LYS A 57 9.67 22.35 -6.94
C LYS A 57 10.89 21.52 -6.55
N LYS A 58 11.99 21.71 -7.27
CA LYS A 58 13.26 20.98 -7.03
C LYS A 58 13.80 21.21 -5.61
N GLU A 59 13.63 22.37 -5.07
CA GLU A 59 14.06 22.76 -3.71
C GLU A 59 13.30 21.99 -2.62
N ASP A 60 12.04 21.60 -2.88
CA ASP A 60 11.16 20.95 -1.90
C ASP A 60 11.29 19.42 -1.90
N ILE A 61 12.01 18.82 -2.86
CA ILE A 61 12.12 17.36 -3.04
C ILE A 61 12.62 16.66 -1.76
N ASN A 62 13.60 17.24 -1.06
CA ASN A 62 14.14 16.63 0.14
C ASN A 62 13.12 16.62 1.28
N GLN A 63 12.36 17.70 1.44
CA GLN A 63 11.28 17.78 2.42
C GLN A 63 10.16 16.79 2.07
N TYR A 64 9.75 16.73 0.80
CA TYR A 64 8.77 15.79 0.30
C TYR A 64 9.14 14.33 0.62
N LYS A 65 10.40 13.94 0.35
CA LYS A 65 10.87 12.56 0.64
C LYS A 65 10.84 12.19 2.12
N GLN A 66 10.91 13.16 3.02
CA GLN A 66 10.80 12.92 4.47
C GLN A 66 9.37 12.57 4.89
N LEU A 67 8.36 12.97 4.10
CA LEU A 67 6.96 12.67 4.34
C LEU A 67 6.55 11.25 3.91
N ILE A 68 7.47 10.48 3.32
CA ILE A 68 7.19 9.16 2.77
C ILE A 68 7.95 8.08 3.55
N SER A 69 7.25 7.00 3.87
CA SER A 69 7.86 5.76 4.38
C SER A 69 7.52 4.60 3.47
N VAL A 70 8.48 3.68 3.29
CA VAL A 70 8.31 2.48 2.45
C VAL A 70 8.45 1.24 3.32
N ILE A 71 7.50 0.34 3.22
CA ILE A 71 7.50 -0.97 3.87
C ILE A 71 7.68 -2.03 2.78
N LYS A 72 8.79 -2.76 2.85
CA LYS A 72 9.12 -3.83 1.91
C LYS A 72 8.61 -5.18 2.38
N GLU A 73 8.60 -6.16 1.48
CA GLU A 73 8.19 -7.54 1.80
C GLU A 73 8.89 -8.10 3.03
N GLN A 74 10.17 -7.82 3.18
CA GLN A 74 10.98 -8.32 4.31
C GLN A 74 11.69 -7.18 5.03
N ILE A 75 11.83 -7.32 6.36
CA ILE A 75 12.68 -6.44 7.13
C ILE A 75 14.15 -6.59 6.67
N ASP A 76 14.87 -5.48 6.64
CA ASP A 76 16.28 -5.49 6.22
C ASP A 76 17.11 -6.45 7.10
N LYS A 77 17.81 -7.37 6.44
CA LYS A 77 18.63 -8.38 7.11
C LYS A 77 19.73 -7.79 8.01
N ARG A 78 20.14 -6.54 7.78
CA ARG A 78 21.08 -5.82 8.64
C ARG A 78 20.63 -5.76 10.09
N TYR A 79 19.31 -5.75 10.31
CA TYR A 79 18.72 -5.65 11.64
C TYR A 79 18.54 -7.00 12.35
N TYR A 80 18.86 -8.12 11.72
CA TYR A 80 18.67 -9.44 12.35
C TYR A 80 19.51 -9.67 13.60
N SER A 81 20.65 -8.98 13.75
CA SER A 81 21.49 -9.02 14.95
C SER A 81 21.10 -8.00 16.02
N TYR A 82 20.13 -7.13 15.73
CA TYR A 82 19.72 -6.05 16.62
C TYR A 82 18.50 -6.44 17.45
N LYS A 83 18.42 -5.85 18.64
CA LYS A 83 17.16 -5.75 19.35
C LYS A 83 16.24 -4.73 18.67
N VAL A 84 14.94 -4.84 18.90
CA VAL A 84 13.96 -3.91 18.33
C VAL A 84 14.33 -2.45 18.65
N TYR A 85 14.68 -2.16 19.92
CA TYR A 85 15.12 -0.81 20.29
C TYR A 85 16.32 -0.33 19.48
N GLU A 86 17.34 -1.14 19.35
CA GLU A 86 18.57 -0.80 18.64
C GLU A 86 18.28 -0.54 17.14
N CYS A 87 17.47 -1.40 16.52
CA CYS A 87 17.05 -1.23 15.13
C CYS A 87 16.34 0.12 14.92
N MET A 88 15.37 0.44 15.75
CA MET A 88 14.59 1.69 15.65
C MET A 88 15.44 2.91 15.95
N TYR A 89 16.34 2.82 16.90
CA TYR A 89 17.25 3.91 17.26
C TYR A 89 18.27 4.18 16.14
N GLU A 90 18.81 3.15 15.50
CA GLU A 90 19.69 3.32 14.34
C GLU A 90 18.97 3.99 13.14
N GLU A 91 17.69 3.68 12.90
CA GLU A 91 16.91 4.38 11.89
C GLU A 91 16.71 5.88 12.22
N LEU A 92 16.49 6.23 13.48
CA LEU A 92 16.42 7.62 13.91
C LEU A 92 17.74 8.36 13.65
N LYS A 93 18.87 7.76 14.00
CA LYS A 93 20.20 8.33 13.73
C LYS A 93 20.46 8.51 12.24
N ARG A 94 20.12 7.50 11.44
CA ARG A 94 20.33 7.51 9.99
C ARG A 94 19.63 8.69 9.29
N LYS A 95 18.43 9.03 9.74
CA LYS A 95 17.68 10.18 9.20
C LYS A 95 18.15 11.53 9.75
N LYS A 96 19.13 11.56 10.67
CA LYS A 96 19.69 12.80 11.27
C LYS A 96 18.61 13.74 11.82
N ILE A 97 17.54 13.18 12.38
CA ILE A 97 16.48 13.96 12.99
C ILE A 97 16.83 14.15 14.47
N ASP A 98 16.93 15.39 14.90
CA ASP A 98 17.12 15.72 16.32
C ASP A 98 15.81 15.45 17.07
N ILE A 99 15.83 14.45 17.96
CA ILE A 99 14.68 14.03 18.73
C ILE A 99 15.02 14.14 20.21
N LYS A 100 14.28 14.97 20.93
CA LYS A 100 14.48 15.21 22.38
C LYS A 100 14.39 13.93 23.21
N ASP A 101 13.46 13.03 22.86
CA ASP A 101 13.25 11.75 23.56
C ASP A 101 13.08 10.61 22.55
N PRO A 102 14.18 10.02 22.06
CA PRO A 102 14.12 8.89 21.11
C PRO A 102 13.39 7.68 21.67
N LYS A 103 13.55 7.41 22.98
CA LYS A 103 12.92 6.23 23.62
C LYS A 103 11.42 6.36 23.64
N LYS A 104 10.89 7.51 24.03
CA LYS A 104 9.45 7.77 23.98
C LYS A 104 8.90 7.63 22.57
N LYS A 105 9.56 8.22 21.58
CA LYS A 105 9.13 8.13 20.19
C LYS A 105 9.10 6.70 19.66
N ILE A 106 10.06 5.86 20.05
CA ILE A 106 10.08 4.43 19.71
C ILE A 106 8.90 3.71 20.39
N ILE A 107 8.64 3.98 21.66
CA ILE A 107 7.51 3.38 22.37
C ILE A 107 6.18 3.80 21.73
N ASP A 108 6.00 5.08 21.42
CA ASP A 108 4.78 5.59 20.76
C ASP A 108 4.54 4.89 19.43
N SER A 109 5.61 4.66 18.64
CA SER A 109 5.48 3.97 17.35
C SER A 109 5.19 2.48 17.47
N LEU A 110 5.67 1.79 18.52
CA LEU A 110 5.28 0.40 18.83
C LEU A 110 3.82 0.34 19.26
N THR A 111 3.41 1.25 20.14
CA THR A 111 2.01 1.33 20.61
C THR A 111 1.02 1.57 19.46
N ALA A 112 1.42 2.36 18.45
CA ALA A 112 0.59 2.60 17.28
C ALA A 112 0.25 1.33 16.47
N VAL A 113 1.02 0.25 16.65
CA VAL A 113 0.79 -1.07 16.03
C VAL A 113 0.43 -2.14 17.07
N ASP A 114 -0.07 -1.72 18.23
CA ASP A 114 -0.48 -2.58 19.34
C ASP A 114 0.64 -3.53 19.87
N LEU A 115 1.90 -3.12 19.74
CA LEU A 115 3.04 -3.77 20.39
C LEU A 115 3.39 -3.08 21.69
N ASP A 116 3.58 -3.87 22.74
CA ASP A 116 3.93 -3.36 24.06
C ASP A 116 5.45 -3.15 24.25
N ILE A 117 5.83 -2.51 25.36
CA ILE A 117 7.21 -2.14 25.68
C ILE A 117 8.16 -3.35 25.81
N SER A 118 7.64 -4.56 26.07
CA SER A 118 8.47 -5.76 26.20
C SER A 118 9.19 -6.12 24.90
N TYR A 119 8.65 -5.70 23.76
CA TYR A 119 9.28 -5.90 22.45
C TYR A 119 10.62 -5.18 22.31
N LEU A 120 10.87 -4.09 23.03
CA LEU A 120 12.13 -3.33 22.93
C LEU A 120 13.39 -4.19 23.09
N ASN A 121 13.32 -5.19 23.97
CA ASN A 121 14.45 -6.04 24.30
C ASN A 121 14.51 -7.35 23.50
N ARG A 122 13.53 -7.62 22.64
CA ARG A 122 13.51 -8.83 21.80
C ARG A 122 14.41 -8.66 20.59
N ASN A 123 15.11 -9.72 20.20
CA ASN A 123 15.91 -9.71 18.99
C ASN A 123 15.00 -9.78 17.75
N ILE A 124 15.31 -9.01 16.72
CA ILE A 124 14.57 -9.03 15.44
C ILE A 124 14.54 -10.44 14.84
N ARG A 125 15.65 -11.19 14.95
CA ARG A 125 15.75 -12.55 14.44
C ARG A 125 14.70 -13.49 15.03
N ASP A 126 14.42 -13.36 16.32
CA ASP A 126 13.59 -14.28 17.10
C ASP A 126 12.08 -13.99 16.97
N LEU A 127 11.72 -12.89 16.30
CA LEU A 127 10.35 -12.52 16.04
C LEU A 127 9.72 -13.43 14.97
N SER A 128 8.45 -13.76 15.14
CA SER A 128 7.62 -14.40 14.12
C SER A 128 7.49 -13.52 12.86
N SER A 129 7.04 -14.10 11.77
CA SER A 129 6.81 -13.34 10.53
C SER A 129 5.82 -12.19 10.72
N SER A 130 4.73 -12.41 11.45
CA SER A 130 3.73 -11.37 11.74
C SER A 130 4.30 -10.27 12.64
N GLU A 131 5.04 -10.62 13.69
CA GLU A 131 5.69 -9.64 14.57
C GLU A 131 6.72 -8.80 13.81
N LYS A 132 7.52 -9.41 12.93
CA LYS A 132 8.46 -8.67 12.04
C LYS A 132 7.73 -7.64 11.18
N LYS A 133 6.54 -7.98 10.70
CA LYS A 133 5.71 -7.05 9.92
C LYS A 133 5.19 -5.89 10.76
N LEU A 134 4.75 -6.15 11.98
CA LEU A 134 4.35 -5.08 12.90
C LEU A 134 5.53 -4.17 13.26
N ILE A 135 6.74 -4.72 13.43
CA ILE A 135 7.95 -3.90 13.61
C ILE A 135 8.25 -3.06 12.36
N GLN A 136 8.06 -3.57 11.14
CA GLN A 136 8.22 -2.77 9.92
C GLN A 136 7.19 -1.63 9.84
N LEU A 137 5.94 -1.88 10.22
CA LEU A 137 4.92 -0.82 10.33
C LEU A 137 5.32 0.21 11.39
N SER A 138 5.76 -0.22 12.57
CA SER A 138 6.23 0.66 13.63
C SER A 138 7.43 1.52 13.16
N LEU A 139 8.40 0.93 12.45
CA LEU A 139 9.51 1.67 11.82
C LEU A 139 9.00 2.72 10.82
N ALA A 140 8.00 2.40 10.02
CA ALA A 140 7.41 3.38 9.11
C ALA A 140 6.77 4.55 9.84
N PHE A 141 6.08 4.29 10.96
CA PHE A 141 5.42 5.33 11.78
C PHE A 141 6.38 6.16 12.62
N LEU A 142 7.57 5.67 12.85
CA LEU A 142 8.60 6.34 13.64
C LEU A 142 8.84 7.80 13.18
N PHE A 143 8.62 8.09 11.91
CA PHE A 143 8.81 9.39 11.30
C PHE A 143 7.51 10.15 11.03
N ASN A 144 6.37 9.62 11.45
CA ASN A 144 5.04 10.20 11.21
C ASN A 144 4.79 10.60 9.73
N PRO A 145 4.98 9.68 8.78
CA PRO A 145 4.84 10.00 7.36
C PRO A 145 3.42 10.42 7.01
N GLU A 146 3.26 11.20 5.94
CA GLU A 146 1.96 11.49 5.34
C GLU A 146 1.54 10.39 4.34
N LEU A 147 2.55 9.78 3.68
CA LEU A 147 2.38 8.71 2.72
C LEU A 147 3.14 7.45 3.16
N ILE A 148 2.46 6.30 3.12
CA ILE A 148 3.06 4.99 3.39
C ILE A 148 2.91 4.14 2.14
N ILE A 149 4.04 3.65 1.61
CA ILE A 149 4.08 2.71 0.50
C ILE A 149 4.33 1.31 1.06
N ILE A 150 3.53 0.35 0.65
CA ILE A 150 3.57 -1.04 1.10
C ILE A 150 3.78 -1.95 -0.10
N GLU A 151 4.98 -2.54 -0.23
CA GLU A 151 5.33 -3.43 -1.34
C GLU A 151 5.15 -4.90 -0.94
N GLU A 152 4.33 -5.67 -1.68
CA GLU A 152 4.17 -7.14 -1.58
C GLU A 152 4.08 -7.68 -0.12
N PHE A 153 3.80 -6.80 0.80
CA PHE A 153 3.84 -7.03 2.24
C PHE A 153 2.79 -8.04 2.70
N ILE A 154 1.68 -8.12 1.98
CA ILE A 154 0.44 -8.76 2.44
C ILE A 154 0.29 -10.19 1.94
N ASN A 155 1.07 -10.59 0.95
CA ASN A 155 0.89 -11.86 0.23
C ASN A 155 1.10 -13.15 1.06
N LYS A 156 1.52 -13.06 2.32
CA LYS A 156 1.89 -14.21 3.16
C LYS A 156 1.23 -14.21 4.54
N PHE A 157 0.16 -13.45 4.71
CA PHE A 157 -0.57 -13.48 5.97
C PHE A 157 -1.65 -14.56 5.98
N ASP A 158 -1.88 -15.12 7.17
CA ASP A 158 -3.15 -15.75 7.45
C ASP A 158 -4.27 -14.68 7.50
N LEU A 159 -5.50 -15.11 7.28
CA LEU A 159 -6.67 -14.21 7.20
C LEU A 159 -6.87 -13.37 8.47
N LYS A 160 -6.47 -13.86 9.63
CA LYS A 160 -6.60 -13.12 10.91
C LYS A 160 -5.60 -11.97 10.96
N THR A 161 -4.35 -12.23 10.61
CA THR A 161 -3.27 -11.23 10.56
C THR A 161 -3.54 -10.18 9.48
N GLU A 162 -4.03 -10.62 8.31
CA GLU A 162 -4.42 -9.70 7.23
C GLU A 162 -5.49 -8.70 7.69
N LYS A 163 -6.60 -9.20 8.27
CA LYS A 163 -7.67 -8.35 8.79
C LYS A 163 -7.18 -7.40 9.87
N TYR A 164 -6.33 -7.88 10.76
CA TYR A 164 -5.77 -7.06 11.83
C TYR A 164 -4.92 -5.90 11.28
N ILE A 165 -4.04 -6.17 10.33
CA ILE A 165 -3.22 -5.14 9.69
C ILE A 165 -4.10 -4.14 8.93
N MET A 166 -5.14 -4.62 8.24
CA MET A 166 -6.06 -3.70 7.55
C MET A 166 -6.79 -2.77 8.50
N LEU A 167 -7.26 -3.26 9.65
CA LEU A 167 -7.85 -2.42 10.70
C LEU A 167 -6.85 -1.37 11.24
N LEU A 168 -5.56 -1.73 11.35
CA LEU A 168 -4.51 -0.77 11.71
C LEU A 168 -4.37 0.32 10.64
N LEU A 169 -4.32 -0.05 9.37
CA LEU A 169 -4.18 0.90 8.26
C LEU A 169 -5.42 1.81 8.14
N GLU A 170 -6.62 1.27 8.31
CA GLU A 170 -7.86 2.05 8.35
C GLU A 170 -7.86 3.07 9.49
N ARG A 171 -7.46 2.67 10.72
CA ARG A 171 -7.29 3.58 11.85
C ARG A 171 -6.30 4.71 11.57
N LEU A 172 -5.24 4.45 10.81
CA LEU A 172 -4.28 5.49 10.42
C LEU A 172 -4.88 6.51 9.47
N ILE A 173 -5.72 6.06 8.55
CA ILE A 173 -6.42 6.95 7.63
C ILE A 173 -7.44 7.80 8.39
N GLU A 174 -8.30 7.16 9.18
CA GLU A 174 -9.39 7.82 9.88
C GLU A 174 -8.91 8.80 10.95
N ASN A 175 -7.95 8.37 11.79
CA ASN A 175 -7.52 9.16 12.95
C ASN A 175 -6.38 10.13 12.62
N TYR A 176 -5.56 9.84 11.60
CA TYR A 176 -4.35 10.61 11.31
C TYR A 176 -4.29 11.14 9.87
N GLY A 177 -5.31 10.90 9.05
CA GLY A 177 -5.38 11.40 7.66
C GLY A 177 -4.25 10.90 6.76
N LYS A 178 -3.73 9.69 7.01
CA LYS A 178 -2.64 9.13 6.21
C LYS A 178 -3.12 8.68 4.84
N THR A 179 -2.21 8.73 3.86
CA THR A 179 -2.43 8.14 2.53
C THR A 179 -1.58 6.88 2.42
N ILE A 180 -2.15 5.82 1.85
CA ILE A 180 -1.49 4.52 1.74
C ILE A 180 -1.49 4.08 0.30
N ILE A 181 -0.35 3.57 -0.16
CA ILE A 181 -0.20 2.86 -1.44
C ILE A 181 0.11 1.40 -1.13
N VAL A 182 -0.65 0.49 -1.68
CA VAL A 182 -0.36 -0.95 -1.65
C VAL A 182 -0.02 -1.42 -3.05
N ILE A 183 1.20 -1.91 -3.23
CA ILE A 183 1.69 -2.48 -4.48
C ILE A 183 1.63 -3.99 -4.35
N SER A 184 0.75 -4.64 -5.11
CA SER A 184 0.56 -6.09 -5.04
C SER A 184 -0.05 -6.67 -6.30
N ASN A 185 0.34 -7.91 -6.63
CA ASN A 185 -0.32 -8.72 -7.65
C ASN A 185 -1.51 -9.53 -7.10
N ASN A 186 -1.79 -9.43 -5.80
CA ASN A 186 -2.97 -10.02 -5.19
C ASN A 186 -4.20 -9.12 -5.43
N THR A 187 -4.85 -9.32 -6.57
CA THR A 187 -6.04 -8.53 -6.96
C THR A 187 -7.24 -8.78 -6.06
N ASP A 188 -7.34 -9.95 -5.41
CA ASP A 188 -8.38 -10.24 -4.40
C ASP A 188 -8.24 -9.31 -3.20
N PHE A 189 -7.00 -9.16 -2.72
CA PHE A 189 -6.68 -8.21 -1.66
C PHE A 189 -6.99 -6.77 -2.08
N LEU A 190 -6.53 -6.35 -3.25
CA LEU A 190 -6.78 -4.97 -3.73
C LEU A 190 -8.29 -4.72 -3.87
N TYR A 191 -9.04 -5.65 -4.44
CA TYR A 191 -10.50 -5.52 -4.59
C TYR A 191 -11.21 -5.37 -3.24
N GLN A 192 -10.74 -6.07 -2.23
CA GLN A 192 -11.34 -6.04 -0.88
C GLN A 192 -11.06 -4.74 -0.14
N TYR A 193 -9.82 -4.22 -0.21
CA TYR A 193 -9.34 -3.24 0.76
C TYR A 193 -8.94 -1.89 0.16
N THR A 194 -8.82 -1.75 -1.15
CA THR A 194 -8.46 -0.46 -1.75
C THR A 194 -9.67 0.30 -2.28
N SER A 195 -9.57 1.62 -2.32
CA SER A 195 -10.61 2.50 -2.85
C SER A 195 -10.35 2.89 -4.30
N HIS A 196 -9.09 3.11 -4.63
CA HIS A 196 -8.60 3.50 -5.94
C HIS A 196 -7.56 2.50 -6.42
N THR A 197 -7.54 2.17 -7.71
CA THR A 197 -6.59 1.21 -8.28
C THR A 197 -5.98 1.74 -9.57
N ILE A 198 -4.66 1.59 -9.68
CA ILE A 198 -3.86 1.89 -10.86
C ILE A 198 -3.34 0.56 -11.43
N ILE A 199 -3.54 0.32 -12.71
CA ILE A 199 -3.01 -0.84 -13.44
C ILE A 199 -1.93 -0.38 -14.39
N THR A 200 -0.73 -0.97 -14.29
CA THR A 200 0.42 -0.67 -15.14
C THR A 200 0.77 -1.84 -16.04
N LYS A 201 1.25 -1.55 -17.24
CA LYS A 201 1.84 -2.51 -18.18
C LYS A 201 2.63 -1.78 -19.26
N ASN A 202 3.71 -2.39 -19.76
CA ASN A 202 4.53 -1.84 -20.83
C ASN A 202 5.04 -0.41 -20.56
N GLN A 203 5.39 -0.13 -19.32
CA GLN A 203 5.90 1.17 -18.88
C GLN A 203 4.88 2.32 -19.05
N GLU A 204 3.60 2.02 -18.88
CA GLU A 204 2.53 3.01 -18.90
C GLU A 204 1.43 2.66 -17.90
N VAL A 205 0.57 3.63 -17.59
CA VAL A 205 -0.67 3.40 -16.85
C VAL A 205 -1.76 3.04 -17.87
N LEU A 206 -2.24 1.78 -17.80
CA LEU A 206 -3.31 1.31 -18.68
C LEU A 206 -4.68 1.87 -18.27
N VAL A 207 -4.92 1.96 -16.98
CA VAL A 207 -6.17 2.45 -16.42
C VAL A 207 -5.97 2.79 -14.95
N GLU A 208 -6.65 3.82 -14.49
CA GLU A 208 -6.83 4.14 -13.07
C GLU A 208 -8.29 4.48 -12.78
N GLY A 209 -8.68 4.36 -11.52
CA GLY A 209 -10.01 4.73 -11.07
C GLY A 209 -10.46 3.97 -9.83
N LYS A 210 -11.74 4.05 -9.53
CA LYS A 210 -12.35 3.36 -8.39
C LYS A 210 -12.11 1.85 -8.52
N THR A 211 -11.59 1.23 -7.49
CA THR A 211 -11.19 -0.18 -7.49
C THR A 211 -12.28 -1.12 -7.99
N SER A 212 -13.52 -0.90 -7.51
CA SER A 212 -14.68 -1.70 -7.95
C SER A 212 -14.94 -1.60 -9.45
N GLU A 213 -14.73 -0.42 -10.05
CA GLU A 213 -14.95 -0.21 -11.48
C GLU A 213 -13.81 -0.76 -12.34
N VAL A 214 -12.57 -0.59 -11.86
CA VAL A 214 -11.36 -1.05 -12.57
C VAL A 214 -11.26 -2.57 -12.56
N LEU A 215 -11.37 -3.19 -11.37
CA LEU A 215 -11.16 -4.63 -11.22
C LEU A 215 -12.38 -5.50 -11.58
N GLN A 216 -13.53 -4.89 -11.92
CA GLN A 216 -14.69 -5.59 -12.49
C GLN A 216 -14.66 -5.67 -14.02
N ARG A 217 -13.70 -5.05 -14.70
CA ARG A 217 -13.55 -5.10 -16.17
C ARG A 217 -12.93 -6.42 -16.61
N VAL A 218 -13.64 -7.55 -16.42
CA VAL A 218 -13.12 -8.91 -16.61
C VAL A 218 -12.44 -9.11 -17.97
N ASP A 219 -13.09 -8.73 -19.09
CA ASP A 219 -12.52 -8.90 -20.42
C ASP A 219 -11.27 -8.03 -20.66
N PHE A 220 -11.20 -6.86 -20.04
CA PHE A 220 -10.01 -6.00 -20.07
C PHE A 220 -8.86 -6.63 -19.29
N LEU A 221 -9.12 -7.12 -18.07
CA LEU A 221 -8.11 -7.77 -17.23
C LEU A 221 -7.54 -9.02 -17.92
N LYS A 222 -8.41 -9.89 -18.49
CA LYS A 222 -7.99 -11.08 -19.25
C LYS A 222 -7.08 -10.72 -20.42
N ARG A 223 -7.47 -9.75 -21.26
CA ARG A 223 -6.67 -9.32 -22.43
C ARG A 223 -5.31 -8.78 -22.02
N ASN A 224 -5.18 -8.19 -20.85
CA ASN A 224 -3.92 -7.63 -20.37
C ASN A 224 -3.09 -8.58 -19.49
N GLY A 225 -3.57 -9.80 -19.23
CA GLY A 225 -2.87 -10.77 -18.38
C GLY A 225 -2.87 -10.41 -16.89
N ILE A 226 -3.84 -9.60 -16.46
CA ILE A 226 -4.03 -9.23 -15.04
C ILE A 226 -4.95 -10.26 -14.40
N LYS A 227 -4.58 -10.75 -13.22
CA LYS A 227 -5.43 -11.68 -12.46
C LYS A 227 -6.76 -11.00 -12.14
N ILE A 228 -7.86 -11.73 -12.34
CA ILE A 228 -9.19 -11.26 -11.97
C ILE A 228 -9.41 -11.60 -10.50
N PRO A 229 -9.98 -10.72 -9.67
CA PRO A 229 -10.39 -11.09 -8.32
C PRO A 229 -11.38 -12.26 -8.35
N GLU A 230 -11.19 -13.26 -7.51
CA GLU A 230 -12.01 -14.48 -7.52
C GLU A 230 -13.51 -14.19 -7.41
N LYS A 231 -13.91 -13.33 -6.48
CA LYS A 231 -15.33 -12.94 -6.32
C LYS A 231 -15.90 -12.28 -7.57
N VAL A 232 -15.10 -11.50 -8.28
CA VAL A 232 -15.48 -10.86 -9.54
C VAL A 232 -15.62 -11.89 -10.64
N GLU A 233 -14.69 -12.83 -10.74
CA GLU A 233 -14.73 -13.90 -11.74
C GLU A 233 -15.94 -14.81 -11.54
N TRP A 234 -16.22 -15.24 -10.31
CA TRP A 234 -17.41 -16.02 -9.97
C TRP A 234 -18.71 -15.28 -10.35
N THR A 235 -18.82 -14.00 -9.99
CA THR A 235 -19.98 -13.19 -10.34
C THR A 235 -20.15 -13.05 -11.85
N TYR A 236 -19.05 -12.84 -12.58
CA TYR A 236 -19.04 -12.72 -14.05
C TYR A 236 -19.53 -14.02 -14.71
N ILE A 237 -19.02 -15.18 -14.27
CA ILE A 237 -19.42 -16.49 -14.77
C ILE A 237 -20.91 -16.73 -14.49
N ALA A 238 -21.38 -16.45 -13.27
CA ALA A 238 -22.78 -16.62 -12.91
C ALA A 238 -23.71 -15.77 -13.79
N LYS A 239 -23.35 -14.51 -14.04
CA LYS A 239 -24.11 -13.61 -14.93
C LYS A 239 -24.13 -14.10 -16.38
N LYS A 240 -22.96 -14.48 -16.90
CA LYS A 240 -22.79 -14.77 -18.33
C LYS A 240 -23.27 -16.17 -18.71
N GLU A 241 -22.95 -17.18 -17.90
CA GLU A 241 -23.21 -18.58 -18.24
C GLU A 241 -24.53 -19.10 -17.64
N LYS A 242 -24.90 -18.62 -16.47
CA LYS A 242 -26.10 -19.06 -15.76
C LYS A 242 -27.25 -18.06 -15.84
N GLN A 243 -27.03 -16.90 -16.44
CA GLN A 243 -28.01 -15.80 -16.56
C GLN A 243 -28.62 -15.36 -15.22
N VAL A 244 -27.88 -15.56 -14.11
CA VAL A 244 -28.32 -15.20 -12.76
C VAL A 244 -28.16 -13.69 -12.58
N LYS A 245 -29.19 -13.03 -12.06
CA LYS A 245 -29.15 -11.59 -11.72
C LYS A 245 -28.52 -11.42 -10.32
N ILE A 246 -27.21 -11.32 -10.25
CA ILE A 246 -26.47 -11.03 -9.00
C ILE A 246 -25.59 -9.83 -9.19
N ASP A 247 -25.34 -9.08 -8.11
CA ASP A 247 -24.42 -7.94 -8.14
C ASP A 247 -23.00 -8.33 -7.72
N TYR A 248 -22.05 -7.41 -7.99
CA TYR A 248 -20.68 -7.57 -7.53
C TYR A 248 -20.58 -7.14 -6.06
N HIS A 249 -20.18 -8.04 -5.18
CA HIS A 249 -20.04 -7.80 -3.76
C HIS A 249 -18.58 -7.92 -3.30
N LYS A 250 -18.17 -7.07 -2.37
CA LYS A 250 -16.87 -7.21 -1.68
C LYS A 250 -16.95 -8.27 -0.58
N ASP A 251 -18.06 -8.33 0.16
CA ASP A 251 -18.30 -9.34 1.20
C ASP A 251 -18.98 -10.57 0.61
N ILE A 252 -18.39 -11.73 0.88
CA ILE A 252 -18.92 -13.03 0.41
C ILE A 252 -20.32 -13.33 0.98
N ARG A 253 -20.62 -12.84 2.19
CA ARG A 253 -21.94 -13.03 2.81
C ARG A 253 -23.04 -12.29 2.06
N ASP A 254 -22.73 -11.12 1.53
CA ASP A 254 -23.69 -10.34 0.74
C ASP A 254 -23.87 -10.97 -0.65
N MET A 255 -22.81 -11.53 -1.24
CA MET A 255 -22.89 -12.31 -2.47
C MET A 255 -23.77 -13.57 -2.27
N ILE A 256 -23.60 -14.30 -1.16
CA ILE A 256 -24.42 -15.46 -0.84
C ILE A 256 -25.90 -15.07 -0.67
N LYS A 257 -26.19 -14.00 0.09
CA LYS A 257 -27.56 -13.48 0.26
C LYS A 257 -28.21 -13.13 -1.07
N ASP A 258 -27.45 -12.54 -1.98
CA ASP A 258 -27.94 -12.13 -3.29
C ASP A 258 -28.27 -13.35 -4.17
N ILE A 259 -27.41 -14.37 -4.13
CA ILE A 259 -27.69 -15.68 -4.81
C ILE A 259 -29.01 -16.28 -4.30
N TYR A 260 -29.21 -16.33 -2.97
CA TYR A 260 -30.43 -16.90 -2.39
C TYR A 260 -31.72 -16.11 -2.70
N LYS A 261 -31.64 -14.86 -3.15
CA LYS A 261 -32.79 -14.10 -3.60
C LYS A 261 -33.23 -14.46 -5.03
N HIS A 262 -32.34 -15.06 -5.79
CA HIS A 262 -32.54 -15.27 -7.22
C HIS A 262 -32.54 -16.78 -7.60
N VAL A 263 -32.43 -17.68 -6.60
CA VAL A 263 -32.64 -19.13 -6.71
C VAL A 263 -33.95 -19.51 -6.02
#